data_029fc73c3dfea01c2fe7e1bde6b69d93
#
_entry.id   029fc73c3dfea01c2fe7e1bde6b69d93
#
_cell.length_a   1.000
_cell.length_b   1.000
_cell.length_c   1.000
_cell.angle_alpha   90.00
_cell.angle_beta   90.00
_cell.angle_gamma   90.00
#
_symmetry.space_group_name_H-M   'P 1'
#
loop_
_entity.id
_entity.type
_entity.pdbx_description
1 polymer ?
#
loop_
_entity_poly.entity_id
_entity_poly.type
_entity_poly.pdbx_seq_one_letter_code
_entity_poly.pdbx_strand_id
1 'polypeptide(L)'
;MNTQEIVAKLWNLCNVLRDDGITYHQYVTELTYILFLKMAKETGSEENIPEGYRWDDLLVRKGLELKSFYKELLDYLGERCTGRIQEIYKGAATNIDEPKNLEKIIRTIDELDWFSAKEEGLGNLYEGLLEKNANEKKSGAGQYFTPRVLIDVMTRLVAPKAGERCNDPACGTFGFMIAASNFVREQTDDFFDLDEETAEFEYTQAFTGCELVHDTHRLALMNAMLHDIQSKIILGDTLSNVGKEMQGYDVVLTNPPFGTKKGGERATRDDFTYPTSNKQLNFLQHIYRSLKADGKARAAVVLPDNVLFADGDGERIRVDLMDKCNLHTILRLPTGIFYAQGVKTNVLFFTREKTDKDSTKAVWFYDLRTNMPSFGKTNPLKASDFAGFEAAYTAEDRSKVADERWQCFTREEIAQKGNSLDLGLIKDDSVLDYEDLPDPAESAAEAAEKLAEAVDLLQSVAQELRSLQR
;
A
#
# COMPACT_ATOMS: atom_id res chain seq x y z
N MET A 1 17.48 -8.76 -20.51
CA MET A 1 16.02 -8.52 -20.42
C MET A 1 15.81 -7.63 -19.22
N ASN A 2 15.01 -6.56 -19.31
CA ASN A 2 14.77 -5.71 -18.14
C ASN A 2 13.68 -6.30 -17.22
N THR A 3 13.61 -5.85 -15.95
CA THR A 3 12.63 -6.32 -14.97
C THR A 3 11.18 -6.22 -15.47
N GLN A 4 10.83 -5.16 -16.18
CA GLN A 4 9.47 -4.98 -16.72
C GLN A 4 9.12 -6.05 -17.76
N GLU A 5 10.07 -6.47 -18.60
CA GLU A 5 9.87 -7.54 -19.57
C GLU A 5 9.68 -8.90 -18.88
N ILE A 6 10.43 -9.16 -17.82
CA ILE A 6 10.30 -10.40 -17.04
C ILE A 6 8.94 -10.41 -16.32
N VAL A 7 8.55 -9.31 -15.68
CA VAL A 7 7.23 -9.15 -15.06
C VAL A 7 6.11 -9.36 -16.08
N ALA A 8 6.26 -8.81 -17.28
CA ALA A 8 5.26 -9.00 -18.34
C ALA A 8 5.16 -10.47 -18.77
N LYS A 9 6.28 -11.19 -18.91
CA LYS A 9 6.29 -12.62 -19.22
C LYS A 9 5.63 -13.46 -18.15
N LEU A 10 6.00 -13.23 -16.88
CA LEU A 10 5.40 -13.91 -15.73
C LEU A 10 3.89 -13.62 -15.65
N TRP A 11 3.49 -12.37 -15.89
CA TRP A 11 2.08 -12.00 -15.89
C TRP A 11 1.29 -12.68 -17.01
N ASN A 12 1.88 -12.88 -18.17
CA ASN A 12 1.22 -13.56 -19.28
C ASN A 12 0.93 -15.04 -18.99
N LEU A 13 1.67 -15.68 -18.08
CA LEU A 13 1.34 -17.04 -17.61
C LEU A 13 0.00 -17.11 -16.88
N CYS A 14 -0.47 -16.00 -16.31
CA CYS A 14 -1.80 -15.88 -15.73
C CYS A 14 -2.91 -16.30 -16.71
N ASN A 15 -2.76 -15.99 -17.99
CA ASN A 15 -3.74 -16.35 -19.00
C ASN A 15 -3.86 -17.88 -19.20
N VAL A 16 -2.79 -18.63 -18.93
CA VAL A 16 -2.79 -20.10 -18.98
C VAL A 16 -3.69 -20.71 -17.89
N LEU A 17 -3.69 -20.08 -16.70
CA LEU A 17 -4.46 -20.57 -15.55
C LEU A 17 -5.89 -20.04 -15.51
N ARG A 18 -6.17 -18.95 -16.23
CA ARG A 18 -7.51 -18.38 -16.29
C ARG A 18 -8.54 -19.31 -16.92
N ASP A 19 -8.11 -20.11 -17.88
CA ASP A 19 -8.94 -21.12 -18.51
C ASP A 19 -9.30 -22.28 -17.56
N ASP A 20 -8.50 -22.49 -16.50
CA ASP A 20 -8.77 -23.43 -15.41
C ASP A 20 -9.62 -22.81 -14.28
N GLY A 21 -10.13 -21.58 -14.44
CA GLY A 21 -10.97 -20.92 -13.46
C GLY A 21 -10.19 -20.25 -12.30
N ILE A 22 -8.86 -20.19 -12.38
CA ILE A 22 -8.00 -19.56 -11.36
C ILE A 22 -8.11 -18.04 -11.43
N THR A 23 -8.40 -17.40 -10.29
CA THR A 23 -8.47 -15.95 -10.20
C THR A 23 -7.07 -15.32 -10.17
N TYR A 24 -6.96 -14.02 -10.49
CA TYR A 24 -5.66 -13.30 -10.41
C TYR A 24 -5.01 -13.38 -9.03
N HIS A 25 -5.79 -13.38 -7.96
CA HIS A 25 -5.26 -13.50 -6.61
C HIS A 25 -4.67 -14.88 -6.35
N GLN A 26 -5.39 -15.93 -6.70
CA GLN A 26 -4.90 -17.30 -6.60
C GLN A 26 -3.65 -17.50 -7.46
N TYR A 27 -3.61 -16.91 -8.67
CA TYR A 27 -2.44 -16.96 -9.53
C TYR A 27 -1.19 -16.37 -8.87
N VAL A 28 -1.30 -15.18 -8.28
CA VAL A 28 -0.14 -14.55 -7.62
C VAL A 28 0.32 -15.35 -6.40
N THR A 29 -0.61 -15.95 -5.66
CA THR A 29 -0.29 -16.86 -4.55
C THR A 29 0.45 -18.10 -5.04
N GLU A 30 -0.03 -18.76 -6.10
CA GLU A 30 0.66 -19.90 -6.73
C GLU A 30 2.05 -19.52 -7.25
N LEU A 31 2.11 -18.37 -7.94
CA LEU A 31 3.36 -17.85 -8.46
C LEU A 31 4.36 -17.57 -7.35
N THR A 32 3.88 -17.07 -6.20
CA THR A 32 4.72 -16.82 -5.02
C THR A 32 5.39 -18.09 -4.53
N TYR A 33 4.65 -19.20 -4.41
CA TYR A 33 5.22 -20.47 -4.00
C TYR A 33 6.32 -20.98 -4.93
N ILE A 34 6.07 -20.88 -6.23
CA ILE A 34 7.01 -21.36 -7.25
C ILE A 34 8.22 -20.44 -7.36
N LEU A 35 8.00 -19.12 -7.36
CA LEU A 35 9.06 -18.13 -7.44
C LEU A 35 10.00 -18.18 -6.23
N PHE A 36 9.45 -18.42 -5.01
CA PHE A 36 10.28 -18.59 -3.82
C PHE A 36 11.36 -19.63 -4.03
N LEU A 37 10.98 -20.82 -4.50
CA LEU A 37 11.94 -21.91 -4.74
C LEU A 37 12.97 -21.56 -5.80
N LYS A 38 12.53 -20.95 -6.91
CA LYS A 38 13.45 -20.51 -7.97
C LYS A 38 14.40 -19.43 -7.49
N MET A 39 13.91 -18.43 -6.78
CA MET A 39 14.72 -17.33 -6.25
C MET A 39 15.71 -17.82 -5.19
N ALA A 40 15.31 -18.76 -4.31
CA ALA A 40 16.21 -19.39 -3.35
C ALA A 40 17.38 -20.10 -4.06
N LYS A 41 17.12 -20.80 -5.15
CA LYS A 41 18.15 -21.40 -5.99
C LYS A 41 19.08 -20.34 -6.58
N GLU A 42 18.53 -19.32 -7.18
CA GLU A 42 19.29 -18.28 -7.87
C GLU A 42 20.15 -17.44 -6.90
N THR A 43 19.71 -17.25 -5.66
CA THR A 43 20.47 -16.54 -4.61
C THR A 43 21.43 -17.43 -3.84
N GLY A 44 21.39 -18.76 -4.05
CA GLY A 44 22.19 -19.71 -3.28
C GLY A 44 21.67 -19.99 -1.87
N SER A 45 20.41 -19.59 -1.58
CA SER A 45 19.77 -19.76 -0.25
C SER A 45 19.02 -21.10 -0.11
N GLU A 46 19.17 -22.03 -1.05
CA GLU A 46 18.51 -23.35 -1.03
C GLU A 46 18.95 -24.24 0.15
N GLU A 47 20.04 -23.93 0.82
CA GLU A 47 20.52 -24.71 1.98
C GLU A 47 19.47 -24.80 3.10
N ASN A 48 18.61 -23.79 3.22
CA ASN A 48 17.49 -23.75 4.16
C ASN A 48 16.28 -24.60 3.71
N ILE A 49 16.28 -25.08 2.45
CA ILE A 49 15.27 -25.96 1.89
C ILE A 49 15.81 -27.40 1.92
N PRO A 50 15.09 -28.37 2.51
CA PRO A 50 15.53 -29.75 2.59
C PRO A 50 15.84 -30.34 1.21
N GLU A 51 16.87 -31.17 1.14
CA GLU A 51 17.18 -31.93 -0.06
C GLU A 51 15.98 -32.80 -0.46
N GLY A 52 15.74 -32.90 -1.75
CA GLY A 52 14.57 -33.59 -2.30
C GLY A 52 13.31 -32.71 -2.45
N TYR A 53 13.34 -31.46 -1.96
CA TYR A 53 12.23 -30.49 -2.08
C TYR A 53 12.68 -29.13 -2.66
N ARG A 54 13.78 -29.12 -3.40
CA ARG A 54 14.39 -27.93 -4.01
C ARG A 54 13.90 -27.72 -5.44
N TRP A 55 14.31 -26.62 -6.06
CA TRP A 55 13.90 -26.27 -7.42
C TRP A 55 14.14 -27.37 -8.44
N ASP A 56 15.34 -27.99 -8.43
CA ASP A 56 15.71 -29.04 -9.38
C ASP A 56 14.86 -30.31 -9.24
N ASP A 57 14.33 -30.57 -8.04
CA ASP A 57 13.43 -31.68 -7.80
C ASP A 57 12.07 -31.52 -8.49
N LEU A 58 11.65 -30.27 -8.78
CA LEU A 58 10.48 -29.98 -9.61
C LEU A 58 10.76 -30.20 -11.09
N LEU A 59 11.96 -29.82 -11.57
CA LEU A 59 12.31 -29.86 -12.99
C LEU A 59 12.43 -31.28 -13.55
N VAL A 60 12.84 -32.24 -12.73
CA VAL A 60 13.04 -33.63 -13.17
C VAL A 60 11.74 -34.39 -13.32
N ARG A 61 10.62 -33.88 -12.78
CA ARG A 61 9.31 -34.53 -12.78
C ARG A 61 8.39 -33.97 -13.86
N LYS A 62 7.41 -34.78 -14.32
CA LYS A 62 6.46 -34.39 -15.37
C LYS A 62 5.07 -34.93 -15.11
N GLY A 63 4.07 -34.28 -15.70
CA GLY A 63 2.70 -34.75 -15.70
C GLY A 63 2.13 -34.97 -14.30
N LEU A 64 1.46 -36.08 -14.05
CA LEU A 64 0.84 -36.40 -12.78
C LEU A 64 1.83 -36.56 -11.63
N GLU A 65 3.03 -37.06 -11.91
CA GLU A 65 4.10 -37.17 -10.92
C GLU A 65 4.51 -35.80 -10.41
N LEU A 66 4.69 -34.81 -11.29
CA LEU A 66 5.00 -33.44 -10.94
C LEU A 66 3.89 -32.84 -10.07
N LYS A 67 2.61 -33.01 -10.46
CA LYS A 67 1.47 -32.49 -9.70
C LYS A 67 1.43 -33.08 -8.28
N SER A 68 1.59 -34.40 -8.15
CA SER A 68 1.58 -35.09 -6.87
C SER A 68 2.75 -34.65 -5.98
N PHE A 69 3.93 -34.54 -6.56
CA PHE A 69 5.11 -34.06 -5.85
C PHE A 69 4.98 -32.60 -5.42
N TYR A 70 4.42 -31.73 -6.28
CA TYR A 70 4.24 -30.31 -5.92
C TYR A 70 3.29 -30.15 -4.72
N LYS A 71 2.23 -30.94 -4.63
CA LYS A 71 1.36 -30.95 -3.45
C LYS A 71 2.12 -31.41 -2.20
N GLU A 72 2.85 -32.50 -2.29
CA GLU A 72 3.68 -33.01 -1.19
C GLU A 72 4.73 -31.98 -0.75
N LEU A 73 5.35 -31.28 -1.70
CA LEU A 73 6.34 -30.23 -1.44
C LEU A 73 5.73 -29.07 -0.65
N LEU A 74 4.55 -28.56 -1.05
CA LEU A 74 3.87 -27.48 -0.33
C LEU A 74 3.55 -27.88 1.11
N ASP A 75 3.01 -29.08 1.30
CA ASP A 75 2.70 -29.63 2.62
C ASP A 75 3.96 -29.79 3.47
N TYR A 76 5.03 -30.37 2.87
CA TYR A 76 6.28 -30.59 3.57
C TYR A 76 6.94 -29.30 4.06
N LEU A 77 7.04 -28.29 3.19
CA LEU A 77 7.63 -27.01 3.54
C LEU A 77 6.82 -26.27 4.61
N GLY A 78 5.49 -26.37 4.56
CA GLY A 78 4.60 -25.74 5.54
C GLY A 78 4.53 -26.43 6.90
N GLU A 79 4.78 -27.74 6.97
CA GLU A 79 4.66 -28.53 8.21
C GLU A 79 5.99 -28.93 8.85
N ARG A 80 7.02 -29.16 8.04
CA ARG A 80 8.30 -29.76 8.49
C ARG A 80 9.46 -28.77 8.55
N CYS A 81 9.40 -27.66 7.80
CA CYS A 81 10.40 -26.62 7.90
C CYS A 81 10.16 -25.70 9.11
N THR A 82 11.07 -24.78 9.35
CA THR A 82 11.00 -23.78 10.43
C THR A 82 11.23 -22.38 9.90
N GLY A 83 10.95 -21.37 10.72
CA GLY A 83 11.20 -19.96 10.38
C GLY A 83 10.40 -19.47 9.19
N ARG A 84 10.99 -18.60 8.39
CA ARG A 84 10.33 -17.91 7.29
C ARG A 84 9.75 -18.85 6.23
N ILE A 85 10.43 -19.94 5.94
CA ILE A 85 9.96 -20.95 4.98
C ILE A 85 8.63 -21.55 5.46
N GLN A 86 8.58 -22.00 6.71
CA GLN A 86 7.35 -22.53 7.28
C GLN A 86 6.23 -21.50 7.27
N GLU A 87 6.52 -20.26 7.64
CA GLU A 87 5.51 -19.19 7.64
C GLU A 87 4.91 -18.93 6.25
N ILE A 88 5.76 -18.94 5.20
CA ILE A 88 5.32 -18.75 3.80
C ILE A 88 4.44 -19.92 3.34
N TYR A 89 4.83 -21.16 3.63
CA TYR A 89 4.15 -22.35 3.12
C TYR A 89 3.07 -22.91 4.06
N LYS A 90 2.94 -22.41 5.28
CA LYS A 90 1.95 -22.90 6.26
C LYS A 90 0.53 -22.90 5.67
N GLY A 91 -0.07 -24.10 5.54
CA GLY A 91 -1.37 -24.30 4.93
C GLY A 91 -1.41 -23.91 3.44
N ALA A 92 -0.28 -23.94 2.75
CA ALA A 92 -0.22 -23.73 1.30
C ALA A 92 -0.91 -24.89 0.58
N ALA A 93 -1.72 -24.56 -0.42
CA ALA A 93 -2.36 -25.55 -1.29
C ALA A 93 -2.39 -25.00 -2.71
N THR A 94 -2.23 -25.89 -3.69
CA THR A 94 -2.30 -25.50 -5.09
C THR A 94 -3.73 -25.57 -5.63
N ASN A 95 -4.09 -24.55 -6.41
CA ASN A 95 -5.33 -24.51 -7.19
C ASN A 95 -5.10 -24.96 -8.64
N ILE A 96 -3.87 -25.33 -9.02
CA ILE A 96 -3.55 -25.79 -10.36
C ILE A 96 -3.92 -27.26 -10.50
N ASP A 97 -5.00 -27.53 -11.22
CA ASP A 97 -5.51 -28.88 -11.42
C ASP A 97 -4.91 -29.58 -12.64
N GLU A 98 -4.60 -28.86 -13.69
CA GLU A 98 -4.05 -29.43 -14.91
C GLU A 98 -2.52 -29.55 -14.83
N PRO A 99 -1.95 -30.78 -14.83
CA PRO A 99 -0.49 -30.96 -14.71
C PRO A 99 0.35 -30.27 -15.79
N LYS A 100 -0.20 -30.15 -17.02
CA LYS A 100 0.49 -29.46 -18.13
C LYS A 100 0.63 -27.97 -17.86
N ASN A 101 -0.32 -27.35 -17.16
CA ASN A 101 -0.26 -25.93 -16.81
C ASN A 101 0.81 -25.69 -15.75
N LEU A 102 0.87 -26.55 -14.74
CA LEU A 102 1.95 -26.51 -13.73
C LEU A 102 3.33 -26.69 -14.38
N GLU A 103 3.51 -27.70 -15.25
CA GLU A 103 4.76 -27.93 -15.97
C GLU A 103 5.15 -26.72 -16.83
N LYS A 104 4.20 -26.11 -17.55
CA LYS A 104 4.44 -24.92 -18.36
C LYS A 104 4.92 -23.74 -17.52
N ILE A 105 4.31 -23.49 -16.37
CA ILE A 105 4.70 -22.40 -15.47
C ILE A 105 6.13 -22.62 -14.95
N ILE A 106 6.43 -23.80 -14.43
CA ILE A 106 7.77 -24.12 -13.88
C ILE A 106 8.84 -23.97 -14.97
N ARG A 107 8.62 -24.51 -16.18
CA ARG A 107 9.57 -24.40 -17.29
C ARG A 107 9.75 -22.97 -17.76
N THR A 108 8.66 -22.21 -17.89
CA THR A 108 8.75 -20.80 -18.31
C THR A 108 9.52 -19.98 -17.28
N ILE A 109 9.31 -20.23 -15.98
CA ILE A 109 10.07 -19.57 -14.93
C ILE A 109 11.55 -19.97 -14.98
N ASP A 110 11.86 -21.23 -15.22
CA ASP A 110 13.23 -21.68 -15.31
C ASP A 110 14.02 -21.07 -16.47
N GLU A 111 13.34 -20.81 -17.59
CA GLU A 111 13.91 -20.23 -18.82
C GLU A 111 14.03 -18.69 -18.80
N LEU A 112 13.64 -18.02 -17.71
CA LEU A 112 13.79 -16.57 -17.61
C LEU A 112 15.27 -16.16 -17.49
N ASP A 113 15.57 -14.93 -17.88
CA ASP A 113 16.89 -14.33 -17.73
C ASP A 113 17.13 -13.92 -16.26
N TRP A 114 17.48 -14.91 -15.44
CA TRP A 114 17.71 -14.71 -14.01
C TRP A 114 18.99 -13.93 -13.70
N PHE A 115 19.94 -13.90 -14.63
CA PHE A 115 21.14 -13.08 -14.46
C PHE A 115 20.77 -11.58 -14.44
N SER A 116 20.04 -11.11 -15.46
CA SER A 116 19.57 -9.72 -15.50
C SER A 116 18.61 -9.40 -14.34
N ALA A 117 17.73 -10.37 -13.97
CA ALA A 117 16.82 -10.18 -12.85
C ALA A 117 17.54 -9.97 -11.51
N LYS A 118 18.67 -10.66 -11.27
CA LYS A 118 19.50 -10.47 -10.09
C LYS A 118 20.17 -9.09 -10.07
N GLU A 119 20.73 -8.67 -11.20
CA GLU A 119 21.39 -7.35 -11.30
C GLU A 119 20.44 -6.19 -11.04
N GLU A 120 19.18 -6.32 -11.44
CA GLU A 120 18.14 -5.31 -11.19
C GLU A 120 17.44 -5.46 -9.83
N GLY A 121 17.70 -6.58 -9.11
CA GLY A 121 17.11 -6.91 -7.82
C GLY A 121 15.83 -7.75 -7.93
N LEU A 122 15.86 -8.96 -7.36
CA LEU A 122 14.71 -9.88 -7.35
C LEU A 122 13.50 -9.30 -6.59
N GLY A 123 13.75 -8.47 -5.58
CA GLY A 123 12.70 -7.75 -4.86
C GLY A 123 11.92 -6.81 -5.79
N ASN A 124 12.60 -6.04 -6.63
CA ASN A 124 11.97 -5.14 -7.60
C ASN A 124 11.09 -5.90 -8.61
N LEU A 125 11.54 -7.08 -9.05
CA LEU A 125 10.75 -7.95 -9.90
C LEU A 125 9.44 -8.39 -9.20
N TYR A 126 9.56 -8.82 -7.96
CA TYR A 126 8.41 -9.28 -7.19
C TYR A 126 7.44 -8.15 -6.88
N GLU A 127 7.93 -6.98 -6.49
CA GLU A 127 7.09 -5.79 -6.32
C GLU A 127 6.34 -5.41 -7.61
N GLY A 128 6.99 -5.47 -8.76
CA GLY A 128 6.34 -5.24 -10.05
C GLY A 128 5.19 -6.21 -10.35
N LEU A 129 5.32 -7.48 -9.93
CA LEU A 129 4.21 -8.45 -10.02
C LEU A 129 3.06 -8.11 -9.08
N LEU A 130 3.36 -7.71 -7.85
CA LEU A 130 2.36 -7.30 -6.86
C LEU A 130 1.60 -6.06 -7.33
N GLU A 131 2.29 -5.07 -7.87
CA GLU A 131 1.69 -3.88 -8.45
C GLU A 131 0.76 -4.22 -9.62
N LYS A 132 1.21 -5.08 -10.53
CA LYS A 132 0.39 -5.52 -11.67
C LYS A 132 -0.87 -6.25 -11.22
N ASN A 133 -0.77 -7.12 -10.21
CA ASN A 133 -1.91 -7.79 -9.58
C ASN A 133 -2.91 -6.78 -8.98
N ALA A 134 -2.41 -5.78 -8.29
CA ALA A 134 -3.25 -4.73 -7.70
C ALA A 134 -4.01 -3.94 -8.77
N ASN A 135 -3.36 -3.63 -9.89
CA ASN A 135 -3.93 -2.89 -11.01
C ASN A 135 -5.02 -3.66 -11.78
N GLU A 136 -5.02 -4.99 -11.74
CA GLU A 136 -6.03 -5.83 -12.42
C GLU A 136 -7.29 -6.07 -11.56
N LYS A 137 -7.23 -5.87 -10.26
CA LYS A 137 -8.39 -6.02 -9.35
C LYS A 137 -9.41 -4.90 -9.57
N LYS A 138 -10.31 -5.05 -10.51
CA LYS A 138 -11.40 -4.10 -10.79
C LYS A 138 -12.62 -4.23 -9.88
N SER A 139 -12.74 -5.26 -9.05
CA SER A 139 -13.96 -5.46 -8.26
C SER A 139 -13.73 -6.30 -7.00
N GLY A 140 -14.08 -5.71 -5.88
CA GLY A 140 -14.47 -6.42 -4.69
C GLY A 140 -13.34 -6.83 -3.75
N ALA A 141 -13.40 -6.31 -2.58
CA ALA A 141 -12.57 -6.46 -1.40
C ALA A 141 -11.43 -5.44 -1.28
N GLY A 142 -11.77 -4.20 -1.13
CA GLY A 142 -11.28 -3.20 -0.18
C GLY A 142 -9.79 -3.05 0.15
N GLN A 143 -8.89 -3.76 -0.48
CA GLN A 143 -7.47 -3.54 -0.29
C GLN A 143 -7.00 -2.55 -1.34
N TYR A 144 -6.86 -1.32 -0.93
CA TYR A 144 -6.30 -0.25 -1.74
C TYR A 144 -4.78 -0.42 -1.75
N PHE A 145 -4.25 -0.89 -2.88
CA PHE A 145 -2.81 -0.87 -3.12
C PHE A 145 -2.33 0.58 -3.16
N THR A 146 -1.33 0.89 -2.35
CA THR A 146 -0.77 2.24 -2.28
C THR A 146 0.21 2.43 -3.45
N PRO A 147 0.03 3.46 -4.30
CA PRO A 147 0.96 3.73 -5.38
C PRO A 147 2.40 3.89 -4.87
N ARG A 148 3.36 3.25 -5.53
CA ARG A 148 4.76 3.28 -5.11
C ARG A 148 5.29 4.70 -4.97
N VAL A 149 4.96 5.58 -5.92
CA VAL A 149 5.35 6.99 -5.88
C VAL A 149 4.90 7.68 -4.59
N LEU A 150 3.69 7.40 -4.10
CA LEU A 150 3.19 7.95 -2.84
C LEU A 150 3.96 7.38 -1.63
N ILE A 151 4.25 6.07 -1.64
CA ILE A 151 5.06 5.43 -0.61
C ILE A 151 6.43 6.11 -0.51
N ASP A 152 7.09 6.30 -1.64
CA ASP A 152 8.43 6.90 -1.71
C ASP A 152 8.43 8.36 -1.23
N VAL A 153 7.44 9.16 -1.62
CA VAL A 153 7.27 10.54 -1.14
C VAL A 153 7.06 10.58 0.38
N MET A 154 6.14 9.77 0.90
CA MET A 154 5.87 9.70 2.35
C MET A 154 7.13 9.28 3.11
N THR A 155 7.87 8.30 2.62
CA THR A 155 9.09 7.80 3.24
C THR A 155 10.20 8.87 3.25
N ARG A 156 10.44 9.55 2.13
CA ARG A 156 11.44 10.64 2.08
C ARG A 156 11.14 11.77 3.05
N LEU A 157 9.87 12.16 3.17
CA LEU A 157 9.46 13.27 4.04
C LEU A 157 9.48 12.91 5.53
N VAL A 158 9.18 11.67 5.88
CA VAL A 158 9.30 11.15 7.24
C VAL A 158 10.76 10.89 7.59
N ALA A 159 11.58 10.52 6.62
CA ALA A 159 13.02 10.30 6.71
C ALA A 159 13.41 9.38 7.88
N PRO A 160 13.09 8.07 7.82
CA PRO A 160 13.53 7.11 8.82
C PRO A 160 15.07 7.06 8.89
N LYS A 161 15.60 6.76 10.08
CA LYS A 161 17.05 6.74 10.34
C LYS A 161 17.47 5.38 10.86
N ALA A 162 18.73 5.02 10.65
CA ALA A 162 19.30 3.83 11.26
C ALA A 162 19.14 3.84 12.79
N GLY A 163 18.80 2.69 13.36
CA GLY A 163 18.49 2.50 14.77
C GLY A 163 17.05 2.84 15.17
N GLU A 164 16.21 3.34 14.25
CA GLU A 164 14.79 3.61 14.51
C GLU A 164 13.92 2.38 14.26
N ARG A 165 12.92 2.17 15.11
CA ARG A 165 11.89 1.14 14.94
C ARG A 165 10.77 1.68 14.07
N CYS A 166 10.64 1.12 12.87
CA CYS A 166 9.59 1.45 11.91
C CYS A 166 8.47 0.40 11.93
N ASN A 167 7.23 0.84 11.77
CA ASN A 167 6.09 -0.07 11.74
C ASN A 167 5.02 0.34 10.72
N ASP A 168 4.42 -0.69 10.10
CA ASP A 168 3.17 -0.58 9.34
C ASP A 168 2.11 -1.48 9.98
N PRO A 169 1.12 -0.93 10.73
CA PRO A 169 0.10 -1.71 11.41
C PRO A 169 -0.97 -2.31 10.48
N ALA A 170 -0.91 -2.03 9.19
CA ALA A 170 -1.80 -2.57 8.16
C ALA A 170 -0.99 -2.82 6.87
N CYS A 171 0.06 -3.64 7.00
CA CYS A 171 1.18 -3.61 6.10
C CYS A 171 0.92 -4.14 4.67
N GLY A 172 -0.21 -4.79 4.42
CA GLY A 172 -0.50 -5.31 3.10
C GLY A 172 0.65 -6.19 2.60
N THR A 173 1.27 -5.79 1.48
CA THR A 173 2.45 -6.47 0.92
C THR A 173 3.79 -5.94 1.45
N PHE A 174 3.78 -5.15 2.50
CA PHE A 174 4.96 -4.61 3.19
C PHE A 174 5.70 -3.48 2.46
N GLY A 175 5.07 -2.84 1.48
CA GLY A 175 5.70 -1.83 0.62
C GLY A 175 6.26 -0.61 1.36
N PHE A 176 5.59 -0.10 2.42
CA PHE A 176 6.11 1.01 3.22
C PHE A 176 7.40 0.66 3.97
N MET A 177 7.48 -0.54 4.52
CA MET A 177 8.65 -0.96 5.29
C MET A 177 9.84 -1.26 4.38
N ILE A 178 9.59 -1.79 3.19
CA ILE A 178 10.63 -1.94 2.16
C ILE A 178 11.16 -0.58 1.72
N ALA A 179 10.29 0.40 1.48
CA ALA A 179 10.70 1.76 1.14
C ALA A 179 11.52 2.40 2.27
N ALA A 180 11.10 2.20 3.54
CA ALA A 180 11.84 2.69 4.71
C ALA A 180 13.23 2.05 4.81
N SER A 181 13.33 0.73 4.62
CA SER A 181 14.62 0.01 4.60
C SER A 181 15.53 0.52 3.49
N ASN A 182 15.00 0.63 2.26
CA ASN A 182 15.79 1.15 1.13
C ASN A 182 16.28 2.58 1.38
N PHE A 183 15.43 3.44 1.97
CA PHE A 183 15.81 4.80 2.31
C PHE A 183 16.97 4.84 3.33
N VAL A 184 16.95 3.98 4.36
CA VAL A 184 18.04 3.89 5.34
C VAL A 184 19.30 3.32 4.70
N ARG A 185 19.19 2.29 3.84
CA ARG A 185 20.32 1.71 3.08
C ARG A 185 21.01 2.75 2.20
N GLU A 186 20.25 3.57 1.49
CA GLU A 186 20.80 4.66 0.67
C GLU A 186 21.58 5.70 1.49
N GLN A 187 21.20 5.92 2.76
CA GLN A 187 21.87 6.87 3.65
C GLN A 187 23.10 6.28 4.37
N THR A 188 23.30 4.98 4.33
CA THR A 188 24.28 4.23 5.13
C THR A 188 25.14 3.28 4.30
N ASP A 189 25.28 3.54 3.00
CA ASP A 189 26.02 2.68 2.06
C ASP A 189 25.65 1.20 2.22
N ASP A 190 24.36 0.88 2.10
CA ASP A 190 23.80 -0.47 2.29
C ASP A 190 24.14 -1.09 3.67
N PHE A 191 24.08 -0.27 4.72
CA PHE A 191 24.41 -0.58 6.12
C PHE A 191 25.91 -0.76 6.41
N PHE A 192 26.81 -0.59 5.44
CA PHE A 192 28.25 -0.72 5.66
C PHE A 192 28.83 0.37 6.57
N ASP A 193 28.21 1.55 6.63
CA ASP A 193 28.63 2.65 7.50
C ASP A 193 28.19 2.46 8.97
N LEU A 194 27.40 1.41 9.27
CA LEU A 194 26.87 1.13 10.61
C LEU A 194 27.83 0.21 11.40
N ASP A 195 27.79 0.31 12.73
CA ASP A 195 28.36 -0.72 13.58
C ASP A 195 27.57 -2.03 13.48
N GLU A 196 28.19 -3.15 13.88
CA GLU A 196 27.64 -4.50 13.74
C GLU A 196 26.28 -4.66 14.46
N GLU A 197 26.11 -4.06 15.65
CA GLU A 197 24.87 -4.14 16.43
C GLU A 197 23.74 -3.38 15.72
N THR A 198 24.01 -2.19 15.22
CA THR A 198 23.04 -1.38 14.49
C THR A 198 22.68 -2.03 13.14
N ALA A 199 23.67 -2.56 12.40
CA ALA A 199 23.41 -3.26 11.15
C ALA A 199 22.53 -4.51 11.38
N GLU A 200 22.83 -5.33 12.38
CA GLU A 200 22.01 -6.50 12.75
C GLU A 200 20.57 -6.09 13.15
N PHE A 201 20.43 -4.98 13.87
CA PHE A 201 19.12 -4.43 14.21
C PHE A 201 18.32 -4.05 12.96
N GLU A 202 18.94 -3.42 11.95
CA GLU A 202 18.28 -3.06 10.69
C GLU A 202 17.75 -4.29 9.96
N TYR A 203 18.53 -5.38 9.90
CA TYR A 203 18.09 -6.62 9.26
C TYR A 203 16.97 -7.34 10.01
N THR A 204 16.99 -7.32 11.34
CA THR A 204 16.20 -8.27 12.15
C THR A 204 15.07 -7.66 12.96
N GLN A 205 15.09 -6.34 13.22
CA GLN A 205 14.16 -5.70 14.17
C GLN A 205 13.57 -4.37 13.70
N ALA A 206 14.27 -3.61 12.84
CA ALA A 206 13.90 -2.23 12.53
C ALA A 206 12.54 -2.10 11.81
N PHE A 207 12.21 -2.99 10.89
CA PHE A 207 11.06 -2.86 9.99
C PHE A 207 10.01 -3.93 10.30
N THR A 208 8.94 -3.56 10.97
CA THR A 208 7.90 -4.50 11.43
C THR A 208 6.54 -4.18 10.82
N GLY A 209 5.63 -5.14 10.84
CA GLY A 209 4.26 -4.94 10.33
C GLY A 209 3.25 -5.91 10.90
N CYS A 210 1.98 -5.63 10.62
CA CYS A 210 0.87 -6.52 10.93
C CYS A 210 -0.09 -6.60 9.74
N GLU A 211 -0.46 -7.82 9.36
CA GLU A 211 -1.43 -8.07 8.28
C GLU A 211 -2.48 -9.08 8.74
N LEU A 212 -3.75 -8.76 8.46
CA LEU A 212 -4.90 -9.57 8.87
C LEU A 212 -5.12 -10.77 7.93
N VAL A 213 -4.91 -10.56 6.63
CA VAL A 213 -5.25 -11.53 5.59
C VAL A 213 -4.08 -12.47 5.35
N HIS A 214 -4.30 -13.75 5.59
CA HIS A 214 -3.26 -14.77 5.54
C HIS A 214 -2.50 -14.80 4.21
N ASP A 215 -3.21 -14.75 3.07
CA ASP A 215 -2.56 -14.78 1.76
C ASP A 215 -1.74 -13.50 1.49
N THR A 216 -2.23 -12.34 1.92
CA THR A 216 -1.49 -11.08 1.82
C THR A 216 -0.26 -11.08 2.74
N HIS A 217 -0.37 -11.65 3.92
CA HIS A 217 0.76 -11.83 4.85
C HIS A 217 1.87 -12.68 4.21
N ARG A 218 1.54 -13.75 3.48
CA ARG A 218 2.55 -14.53 2.72
C ARG A 218 3.28 -13.68 1.69
N LEU A 219 2.53 -12.85 0.95
CA LEU A 219 3.13 -11.92 0.00
C LEU A 219 4.09 -10.95 0.69
N ALA A 220 3.72 -10.45 1.87
CA ALA A 220 4.56 -9.60 2.70
C ALA A 220 5.85 -10.31 3.16
N LEU A 221 5.73 -11.54 3.62
CA LEU A 221 6.86 -12.36 4.05
C LEU A 221 7.87 -12.60 2.91
N MET A 222 7.36 -12.95 1.73
CA MET A 222 8.19 -13.14 0.54
C MET A 222 8.87 -11.84 0.12
N ASN A 223 8.12 -10.75 0.11
CA ASN A 223 8.62 -9.43 -0.27
C ASN A 223 9.72 -8.96 0.70
N ALA A 224 9.49 -9.08 1.99
CA ALA A 224 10.49 -8.76 3.02
C ALA A 224 11.78 -9.59 2.86
N MET A 225 11.65 -10.89 2.60
CA MET A 225 12.79 -11.78 2.42
C MET A 225 13.64 -11.40 1.20
N LEU A 226 13.00 -11.01 0.08
CA LEU A 226 13.70 -10.60 -1.14
C LEU A 226 14.41 -9.25 -1.02
N HIS A 227 14.12 -8.50 0.04
CA HIS A 227 14.78 -7.25 0.42
C HIS A 227 15.64 -7.41 1.68
N ASP A 228 16.01 -8.64 2.05
CA ASP A 228 16.83 -8.96 3.21
C ASP A 228 16.29 -8.44 4.55
N ILE A 229 14.98 -8.30 4.67
CA ILE A 229 14.32 -7.91 5.91
C ILE A 229 13.84 -9.16 6.64
N GLN A 230 14.44 -9.44 7.79
CA GLN A 230 14.14 -10.62 8.63
C GLN A 230 13.20 -10.28 9.79
N SER A 231 12.89 -9.01 9.98
CA SER A 231 12.02 -8.51 11.06
C SER A 231 10.65 -9.17 11.05
N LYS A 232 10.00 -9.17 12.21
CA LYS A 232 8.71 -9.83 12.41
C LYS A 232 7.57 -9.12 11.67
N ILE A 233 6.82 -9.89 10.89
CA ILE A 233 5.53 -9.48 10.32
C ILE A 233 4.45 -10.33 10.98
N ILE A 234 3.54 -9.69 11.71
CA ILE A 234 2.54 -10.38 12.51
C ILE A 234 1.32 -10.72 11.63
N LEU A 235 0.90 -11.97 11.63
CA LEU A 235 -0.41 -12.35 11.11
C LEU A 235 -1.46 -12.12 12.20
N GLY A 236 -2.29 -11.07 12.07
CA GLY A 236 -3.27 -10.74 13.09
C GLY A 236 -4.07 -9.47 12.81
N ASP A 237 -5.04 -9.20 13.67
CA ASP A 237 -5.84 -7.98 13.63
C ASP A 237 -5.25 -6.92 14.58
N THR A 238 -4.70 -5.85 14.01
CA THR A 238 -4.19 -4.69 14.76
C THR A 238 -5.26 -4.05 15.66
N LEU A 239 -6.53 -4.15 15.30
CA LEU A 239 -7.63 -3.61 16.10
C LEU A 239 -8.12 -4.60 17.18
N SER A 240 -7.37 -5.68 17.42
CA SER A 240 -7.56 -6.64 18.52
C SER A 240 -6.45 -6.49 19.56
N ASN A 241 -6.41 -7.42 20.53
CA ASN A 241 -5.35 -7.46 21.56
C ASN A 241 -3.93 -7.61 20.96
N VAL A 242 -3.80 -8.15 19.75
CA VAL A 242 -2.52 -8.22 19.03
C VAL A 242 -1.91 -6.82 18.86
N GLY A 243 -2.70 -5.84 18.43
CA GLY A 243 -2.22 -4.47 18.26
C GLY A 243 -1.93 -3.74 19.58
N LYS A 244 -2.47 -4.18 20.70
CA LYS A 244 -2.18 -3.59 22.00
C LYS A 244 -0.70 -3.73 22.40
N GLU A 245 -0.07 -4.83 21.97
CA GLU A 245 1.36 -5.10 22.22
C GLU A 245 2.29 -4.36 21.24
N MET A 246 1.74 -3.79 20.15
CA MET A 246 2.51 -3.06 19.15
C MET A 246 2.76 -1.63 19.61
N GLN A 247 3.90 -1.41 20.30
CA GLN A 247 4.24 -0.16 20.98
C GLN A 247 5.73 0.20 20.83
N GLY A 248 6.05 1.47 21.06
CA GLY A 248 7.43 1.95 21.14
C GLY A 248 8.11 2.11 19.78
N TYR A 249 7.37 2.57 18.78
CA TYR A 249 7.90 2.86 17.46
C TYR A 249 8.40 4.31 17.36
N ASP A 250 9.43 4.49 16.54
CA ASP A 250 9.99 5.79 16.18
C ASP A 250 9.29 6.33 14.91
N VAL A 251 8.92 5.43 14.00
CA VAL A 251 8.29 5.76 12.72
C VAL A 251 7.10 4.85 12.45
N VAL A 252 5.97 5.43 12.04
CA VAL A 252 4.83 4.69 11.47
C VAL A 252 4.50 5.25 10.10
N LEU A 253 4.52 4.37 9.10
CA LEU A 253 4.12 4.63 7.72
C LEU A 253 3.05 3.63 7.32
N THR A 254 1.85 4.09 6.96
CA THR A 254 0.75 3.16 6.70
C THR A 254 -0.39 3.74 5.87
N ASN A 255 -1.08 2.85 5.18
CA ASN A 255 -2.38 3.09 4.55
C ASN A 255 -3.40 2.09 5.10
N PRO A 256 -4.04 2.37 6.25
CA PRO A 256 -4.95 1.42 6.88
C PRO A 256 -6.24 1.20 6.06
N PRO A 257 -6.93 0.04 6.23
CA PRO A 257 -8.14 -0.26 5.49
C PRO A 257 -9.28 0.71 5.84
N PHE A 258 -10.03 1.14 4.84
CA PHE A 258 -11.18 2.04 4.99
C PHE A 258 -12.47 1.28 5.26
N GLY A 259 -13.43 1.94 5.90
CA GLY A 259 -14.78 1.43 6.13
C GLY A 259 -15.14 1.24 7.61
N THR A 260 -16.32 0.69 7.84
CA THR A 260 -16.84 0.36 9.16
C THR A 260 -16.77 -1.16 9.39
N LYS A 261 -16.70 -1.59 10.63
CA LYS A 261 -16.89 -3.01 10.98
C LYS A 261 -18.28 -3.49 10.52
N LYS A 262 -18.35 -4.69 9.98
CA LYS A 262 -19.65 -5.32 9.65
C LYS A 262 -20.51 -5.39 10.92
N GLY A 263 -21.78 -4.98 10.81
CA GLY A 263 -22.70 -4.94 11.94
C GLY A 263 -22.56 -3.70 12.85
N GLY A 264 -21.66 -2.75 12.56
CA GLY A 264 -21.49 -1.53 13.37
C GLY A 264 -20.87 -1.77 14.74
N GLU A 265 -20.27 -2.94 14.99
CA GLU A 265 -19.62 -3.26 16.25
C GLU A 265 -18.42 -2.33 16.53
N ARG A 266 -18.32 -1.84 17.75
CA ARG A 266 -17.18 -1.06 18.22
C ARG A 266 -15.93 -1.94 18.33
N ALA A 267 -14.75 -1.30 18.32
CA ALA A 267 -13.51 -2.02 18.59
C ALA A 267 -13.54 -2.66 19.99
N THR A 268 -13.02 -3.89 20.06
CA THR A 268 -12.97 -4.66 21.32
C THR A 268 -11.75 -4.33 22.17
N ARG A 269 -10.85 -3.48 21.70
CA ARG A 269 -9.66 -3.03 22.46
C ARG A 269 -10.09 -2.13 23.62
N ASP A 270 -9.64 -2.47 24.81
CA ASP A 270 -9.93 -1.77 26.07
C ASP A 270 -8.97 -0.58 26.33
N ASP A 271 -7.91 -0.47 25.55
CA ASP A 271 -6.93 0.62 25.63
C ASP A 271 -7.28 1.85 24.76
N PHE A 272 -8.30 1.75 23.89
CA PHE A 272 -8.77 2.91 23.15
C PHE A 272 -9.61 3.86 24.02
N THR A 273 -9.25 5.14 24.02
CA THR A 273 -10.00 6.18 24.74
C THR A 273 -11.39 6.39 24.14
N TYR A 274 -11.51 6.30 22.81
CA TYR A 274 -12.74 6.52 22.04
C TYR A 274 -13.02 5.36 21.11
N PRO A 275 -13.43 4.18 21.62
CA PRO A 275 -13.71 3.02 20.76
C PRO A 275 -14.89 3.31 19.82
N THR A 276 -14.72 3.11 18.54
CA THR A 276 -15.72 3.35 17.50
C THR A 276 -15.84 2.16 16.54
N SER A 277 -16.92 2.10 15.76
CA SER A 277 -17.04 1.13 14.66
C SER A 277 -16.24 1.52 13.41
N ASN A 278 -15.80 2.77 13.32
CA ASN A 278 -15.01 3.27 12.19
C ASN A 278 -13.56 2.78 12.29
N LYS A 279 -13.15 1.96 11.32
CA LYS A 279 -11.81 1.36 11.32
C LYS A 279 -10.69 2.39 11.23
N GLN A 280 -10.84 3.42 10.37
CA GLN A 280 -9.82 4.43 10.16
C GLN A 280 -9.55 5.23 11.43
N LEU A 281 -10.60 5.58 12.16
CA LEU A 281 -10.48 6.29 13.44
C LEU A 281 -9.81 5.42 14.52
N ASN A 282 -10.09 4.12 14.54
CA ASN A 282 -9.43 3.18 15.44
C ASN A 282 -7.95 2.98 15.07
N PHE A 283 -7.62 2.88 13.77
CA PHE A 283 -6.23 2.84 13.33
C PHE A 283 -5.49 4.11 13.69
N LEU A 284 -6.11 5.29 13.52
CA LEU A 284 -5.49 6.56 13.90
C LEU A 284 -5.14 6.58 15.40
N GLN A 285 -6.08 6.15 16.27
CA GLN A 285 -5.81 6.00 17.72
C GLN A 285 -4.66 5.03 17.98
N HIS A 286 -4.66 3.87 17.32
CA HIS A 286 -3.58 2.91 17.45
C HIS A 286 -2.22 3.54 17.09
N ILE A 287 -2.15 4.26 15.97
CA ILE A 287 -0.89 4.81 15.45
C ILE A 287 -0.28 5.81 16.43
N TYR A 288 -1.01 6.85 16.84
CA TYR A 288 -0.42 7.87 17.71
C TYR A 288 -0.14 7.35 19.12
N ARG A 289 -0.80 6.27 19.56
CA ARG A 289 -0.53 5.59 20.84
C ARG A 289 0.67 4.65 20.75
N SER A 290 0.96 4.09 19.60
CA SER A 290 2.08 3.15 19.40
C SER A 290 3.43 3.85 19.27
N LEU A 291 3.45 5.15 18.97
CA LEU A 291 4.65 5.96 18.89
C LEU A 291 5.26 6.25 20.28
N LYS A 292 6.57 6.34 20.34
CA LYS A 292 7.29 6.83 21.53
C LYS A 292 6.90 8.29 21.81
N ALA A 293 6.60 8.61 23.08
CA ALA A 293 6.30 9.98 23.49
C ALA A 293 7.59 10.76 23.80
N ASP A 294 8.45 10.96 22.82
CA ASP A 294 9.80 11.52 22.97
C ASP A 294 10.03 12.86 22.24
N GLY A 295 9.02 13.34 21.51
CA GLY A 295 9.12 14.55 20.68
C GLY A 295 9.85 14.34 19.34
N LYS A 296 10.11 13.08 18.95
CA LYS A 296 10.81 12.73 17.72
C LYS A 296 10.07 11.67 16.90
N ALA A 297 9.40 10.75 17.58
CA ALA A 297 8.63 9.69 16.94
C ALA A 297 7.49 10.28 16.08
N ARG A 298 7.35 9.79 14.86
CA ARG A 298 6.54 10.46 13.83
C ARG A 298 5.82 9.47 12.93
N ALA A 299 4.76 9.94 12.29
CA ALA A 299 3.98 9.14 11.36
C ALA A 299 3.57 9.91 10.12
N ALA A 300 3.38 9.16 9.03
CA ALA A 300 2.60 9.59 7.88
C ALA A 300 1.54 8.52 7.58
N VAL A 301 0.28 8.94 7.54
CA VAL A 301 -0.87 8.03 7.48
C VAL A 301 -1.83 8.46 6.38
N VAL A 302 -2.18 7.52 5.50
CA VAL A 302 -3.22 7.74 4.47
C VAL A 302 -4.59 7.52 5.09
N LEU A 303 -5.46 8.53 5.03
CA LEU A 303 -6.82 8.47 5.58
C LEU A 303 -7.84 9.10 4.64
N PRO A 304 -9.09 8.61 4.59
CA PRO A 304 -10.15 9.20 3.79
C PRO A 304 -10.67 10.50 4.42
N ASP A 305 -11.30 11.33 3.60
CA ASP A 305 -11.81 12.66 4.00
C ASP A 305 -12.70 12.65 5.25
N ASN A 306 -13.53 11.60 5.42
CA ASN A 306 -14.45 11.53 6.56
C ASN A 306 -13.76 11.61 7.93
N VAL A 307 -12.48 11.21 8.03
CA VAL A 307 -11.69 11.37 9.26
C VAL A 307 -11.47 12.85 9.61
N LEU A 308 -11.40 13.71 8.60
CA LEU A 308 -11.14 15.15 8.79
C LEU A 308 -12.33 15.90 9.37
N PHE A 309 -13.56 15.42 9.16
CA PHE A 309 -14.77 16.16 9.55
C PHE A 309 -15.82 15.34 10.32
N ALA A 310 -15.65 14.02 10.51
CA ALA A 310 -16.62 13.21 11.24
C ALA A 310 -16.91 13.79 12.64
N ASP A 311 -18.18 13.85 12.98
CA ASP A 311 -18.66 14.34 14.28
C ASP A 311 -18.49 13.31 15.42
N GLY A 312 -18.80 13.70 16.65
CA GLY A 312 -18.83 12.82 17.81
C GLY A 312 -17.46 12.22 18.14
N ASP A 313 -17.33 10.90 18.05
CA ASP A 313 -16.05 10.22 18.34
C ASP A 313 -14.95 10.65 17.36
N GLY A 314 -15.30 11.00 16.12
CA GLY A 314 -14.35 11.52 15.13
C GLY A 314 -13.74 12.85 15.57
N GLU A 315 -14.55 13.79 16.03
CA GLU A 315 -14.07 15.06 16.58
C GLU A 315 -13.17 14.84 17.82
N ARG A 316 -13.60 13.99 18.77
CA ARG A 316 -12.85 13.69 19.98
C ARG A 316 -11.47 13.11 19.66
N ILE A 317 -11.41 12.20 18.68
CA ILE A 317 -10.15 11.58 18.24
C ILE A 317 -9.23 12.60 17.57
N ARG A 318 -9.77 13.54 16.75
CA ARG A 318 -8.97 14.63 16.17
C ARG A 318 -8.41 15.56 17.24
N VAL A 319 -9.21 15.90 18.25
CA VAL A 319 -8.75 16.71 19.39
C VAL A 319 -7.65 15.97 20.15
N ASP A 320 -7.86 14.70 20.49
CA ASP A 320 -6.87 13.86 21.18
C ASP A 320 -5.55 13.73 20.39
N LEU A 321 -5.64 13.56 19.06
CA LEU A 321 -4.47 13.57 18.17
C LEU A 321 -3.72 14.91 18.27
N MET A 322 -4.41 16.05 18.12
CA MET A 322 -3.80 17.37 18.15
C MET A 322 -3.27 17.76 19.53
N ASP A 323 -3.80 17.18 20.61
CA ASP A 323 -3.31 17.37 21.96
C ASP A 323 -2.02 16.58 22.20
N LYS A 324 -1.95 15.33 21.77
CA LYS A 324 -0.81 14.42 21.97
C LYS A 324 0.30 14.57 20.95
N CYS A 325 -0.06 14.99 19.75
CA CYS A 325 0.86 15.08 18.61
C CYS A 325 0.87 16.49 18.04
N ASN A 326 2.01 16.89 17.53
CA ASN A 326 2.10 18.00 16.61
C ASN A 326 1.66 17.51 15.22
N LEU A 327 0.37 17.64 14.90
CA LEU A 327 -0.16 17.46 13.55
C LEU A 327 0.23 18.68 12.72
N HIS A 328 1.32 18.57 11.97
CA HIS A 328 1.92 19.73 11.31
C HIS A 328 1.59 19.85 9.82
N THR A 329 1.18 18.78 9.16
CA THR A 329 0.91 18.83 7.71
C THR A 329 -0.17 17.84 7.30
N ILE A 330 -1.08 18.31 6.44
CA ILE A 330 -2.07 17.46 5.74
C ILE A 330 -1.91 17.69 4.23
N LEU A 331 -1.61 16.61 3.50
CA LEU A 331 -1.60 16.59 2.05
C LEU A 331 -2.93 16.04 1.55
N ARG A 332 -3.69 16.82 0.78
CA ARG A 332 -4.88 16.34 0.10
C ARG A 332 -4.49 15.66 -1.21
N LEU A 333 -4.73 14.37 -1.28
CA LEU A 333 -4.34 13.56 -2.43
C LEU A 333 -5.33 13.72 -3.60
N PRO A 334 -4.84 13.67 -4.84
CA PRO A 334 -5.70 13.71 -6.02
C PRO A 334 -6.62 12.48 -6.08
N THR A 335 -7.72 12.61 -6.83
CA THR A 335 -8.66 11.52 -7.04
C THR A 335 -8.13 10.49 -8.03
N GLY A 336 -8.58 9.24 -7.91
CA GLY A 336 -8.27 8.15 -8.84
C GLY A 336 -6.97 7.38 -8.57
N ILE A 337 -6.11 7.86 -7.66
CA ILE A 337 -4.81 7.23 -7.38
C ILE A 337 -4.92 5.84 -6.73
N PHE A 338 -6.00 5.55 -6.03
CA PHE A 338 -6.25 4.23 -5.41
C PHE A 338 -7.18 3.35 -6.26
N TYR A 339 -7.42 3.69 -7.53
CA TYR A 339 -8.31 2.98 -8.46
C TYR A 339 -9.74 2.74 -7.96
N ALA A 340 -10.08 3.20 -6.75
CA ALA A 340 -11.44 3.24 -6.23
C ALA A 340 -12.09 4.56 -6.63
N GLN A 341 -13.08 4.50 -7.50
CA GLN A 341 -13.79 5.70 -7.95
C GLN A 341 -14.43 6.42 -6.76
N GLY A 342 -14.14 7.72 -6.62
CA GLY A 342 -14.80 8.63 -5.70
C GLY A 342 -14.29 8.68 -4.27
N VAL A 343 -13.29 7.88 -3.87
CA VAL A 343 -12.70 8.00 -2.53
C VAL A 343 -11.66 9.12 -2.51
N LYS A 344 -11.96 10.17 -1.75
CA LYS A 344 -11.03 11.27 -1.47
C LYS A 344 -10.19 10.92 -0.25
N THR A 345 -8.88 11.05 -0.37
CA THR A 345 -7.91 10.67 0.67
C THR A 345 -6.92 11.78 0.96
N ASN A 346 -6.27 11.68 2.11
CA ASN A 346 -5.26 12.63 2.58
C ASN A 346 -4.12 11.87 3.23
N VAL A 347 -2.94 12.50 3.31
CA VAL A 347 -1.85 12.04 4.17
C VAL A 347 -1.73 12.99 5.35
N LEU A 348 -1.82 12.47 6.57
CA LEU A 348 -1.58 13.20 7.80
C LEU A 348 -0.14 12.95 8.25
N PHE A 349 0.64 14.02 8.43
CA PHE A 349 2.00 13.98 8.98
C PHE A 349 2.01 14.58 10.37
N PHE A 350 2.46 13.82 11.36
CA PHE A 350 2.51 14.27 12.74
C PHE A 350 3.68 13.67 13.53
N THR A 351 4.12 14.41 14.55
CA THR A 351 5.15 13.99 15.52
C THR A 351 4.50 13.78 16.87
N ARG A 352 4.79 12.67 17.54
CA ARG A 352 4.31 12.39 18.90
C ARG A 352 5.15 13.20 19.89
N GLU A 353 4.48 14.13 20.57
CA GLU A 353 5.14 15.00 21.54
C GLU A 353 5.30 14.31 22.90
N LYS A 354 6.11 14.92 23.77
CA LYS A 354 6.34 14.45 25.16
C LYS A 354 5.13 14.69 26.07
N THR A 355 4.28 15.63 25.69
CA THR A 355 3.08 16.02 26.43
C THR A 355 1.83 15.52 25.76
N ASP A 356 0.75 15.38 26.53
CA ASP A 356 -0.56 14.96 26.06
C ASP A 356 -1.55 16.12 25.92
N LYS A 357 -1.04 17.37 25.82
CA LYS A 357 -1.87 18.57 25.74
C LYS A 357 -1.26 19.62 24.82
N ASP A 358 -2.13 20.23 24.01
CA ASP A 358 -1.83 21.42 23.19
C ASP A 358 -0.58 21.30 22.31
N SER A 359 -0.29 20.12 21.80
CA SER A 359 0.93 19.86 21.04
C SER A 359 0.88 20.46 19.63
N THR A 360 -0.29 20.45 18.98
CA THR A 360 -0.49 21.10 17.68
C THR A 360 -0.79 22.59 17.87
N LYS A 361 0.01 23.46 17.27
CA LYS A 361 -0.21 24.92 17.27
C LYS A 361 -0.82 25.42 15.97
N ALA A 362 -0.42 24.85 14.85
CA ALA A 362 -0.94 25.15 13.53
C ALA A 362 -0.79 23.94 12.62
N VAL A 363 -1.65 23.82 11.63
CA VAL A 363 -1.61 22.76 10.63
C VAL A 363 -1.48 23.38 9.24
N TRP A 364 -0.52 22.89 8.50
CA TRP A 364 -0.31 23.23 7.10
C TRP A 364 -1.06 22.27 6.21
N PHE A 365 -1.74 22.79 5.20
CA PHE A 365 -2.48 22.03 4.20
C PHE A 365 -1.87 22.25 2.82
N TYR A 366 -1.70 21.17 2.06
CA TYR A 366 -1.38 21.27 0.64
C TYR A 366 -2.48 20.61 -0.18
N ASP A 367 -3.12 21.39 -1.06
CA ASP A 367 -4.17 20.88 -1.92
C ASP A 367 -3.60 20.37 -3.26
N LEU A 368 -3.27 19.08 -3.31
CA LEU A 368 -2.88 18.38 -4.54
C LEU A 368 -4.09 17.73 -5.25
N ARG A 369 -5.29 18.18 -4.95
CA ARG A 369 -6.55 17.61 -5.46
C ARG A 369 -7.28 18.53 -6.42
N THR A 370 -7.56 19.76 -5.99
CA THR A 370 -8.34 20.72 -6.75
C THR A 370 -7.58 21.20 -7.98
N ASN A 371 -8.26 21.29 -9.12
CA ASN A 371 -7.68 21.67 -10.40
C ASN A 371 -6.51 20.76 -10.86
N MET A 372 -6.51 19.49 -10.41
CA MET A 372 -5.58 18.49 -10.87
C MET A 372 -6.26 17.53 -11.87
N PRO A 373 -5.51 17.00 -12.85
CA PRO A 373 -6.05 16.00 -13.75
C PRO A 373 -6.47 14.75 -12.98
N SER A 374 -7.43 14.01 -13.50
CA SER A 374 -7.76 12.69 -12.95
C SER A 374 -6.62 11.71 -13.22
N PHE A 375 -6.16 11.04 -12.17
CA PHE A 375 -5.15 10.01 -12.27
C PHE A 375 -5.76 8.62 -12.44
N GLY A 376 -5.01 7.69 -13.03
CA GLY A 376 -5.45 6.33 -13.29
C GLY A 376 -4.47 5.58 -14.19
N LYS A 377 -4.92 4.50 -14.82
CA LYS A 377 -4.06 3.67 -15.68
C LYS A 377 -3.47 4.42 -16.89
N THR A 378 -4.24 5.34 -17.48
CA THR A 378 -3.82 6.12 -18.66
C THR A 378 -3.02 7.36 -18.32
N ASN A 379 -3.16 7.87 -17.12
CA ASN A 379 -2.43 9.01 -16.59
C ASN A 379 -1.93 8.64 -15.17
N PRO A 380 -0.84 7.87 -15.04
CA PRO A 380 -0.34 7.44 -13.74
C PRO A 380 0.28 8.60 -12.97
N LEU A 381 0.13 8.57 -11.65
CA LEU A 381 0.77 9.49 -10.72
C LEU A 381 2.29 9.37 -10.82
N LYS A 382 3.00 10.51 -10.85
CA LYS A 382 4.45 10.59 -10.99
C LYS A 382 5.07 11.35 -9.82
N ALA A 383 6.36 11.13 -9.57
CA ALA A 383 7.10 11.86 -8.55
C ALA A 383 7.08 13.38 -8.78
N SER A 384 7.13 13.83 -10.04
CA SER A 384 7.05 15.25 -10.39
C SER A 384 5.74 15.92 -9.96
N ASP A 385 4.65 15.16 -9.80
CA ASP A 385 3.36 15.72 -9.36
C ASP A 385 3.41 16.18 -7.90
N PHE A 386 4.33 15.64 -7.11
CA PHE A 386 4.54 16.01 -5.71
C PHE A 386 5.60 17.12 -5.50
N ALA A 387 6.30 17.56 -6.56
CA ALA A 387 7.44 18.46 -6.41
C ALA A 387 7.10 19.77 -5.68
N GLY A 388 5.95 20.39 -5.97
CA GLY A 388 5.47 21.57 -5.27
C GLY A 388 5.20 21.32 -3.77
N PHE A 389 4.58 20.19 -3.46
CA PHE A 389 4.34 19.79 -2.07
C PHE A 389 5.64 19.52 -1.32
N GLU A 390 6.57 18.77 -1.91
CA GLU A 390 7.86 18.46 -1.27
C GLU A 390 8.67 19.74 -1.01
N ALA A 391 8.67 20.68 -1.97
CA ALA A 391 9.31 21.98 -1.81
C ALA A 391 8.68 22.81 -0.66
N ALA A 392 7.35 22.82 -0.56
CA ALA A 392 6.64 23.52 0.51
C ALA A 392 6.87 22.85 1.88
N TYR A 393 6.83 21.52 1.92
CA TYR A 393 7.01 20.73 3.14
C TYR A 393 8.41 20.91 3.75
N THR A 394 9.46 20.89 2.89
CA THR A 394 10.87 20.97 3.29
C THR A 394 11.41 22.40 3.39
N ALA A 395 10.59 23.43 3.06
CA ALA A 395 10.98 24.80 3.15
C ALA A 395 11.46 25.18 4.57
N GLU A 396 12.59 25.85 4.69
CA GLU A 396 13.16 26.30 5.96
C GLU A 396 12.18 27.23 6.70
N ASP A 397 11.51 28.10 5.98
CA ASP A 397 10.42 28.94 6.49
C ASP A 397 9.16 28.70 5.65
N ARG A 398 8.29 27.84 6.14
CA ARG A 398 7.04 27.44 5.49
C ARG A 398 6.07 28.61 5.26
N SER A 399 6.17 29.68 6.07
CA SER A 399 5.30 30.86 5.94
C SER A 399 5.63 31.74 4.75
N LYS A 400 6.81 31.54 4.15
CA LYS A 400 7.27 32.29 2.96
C LYS A 400 7.04 31.56 1.64
N VAL A 401 6.48 30.34 1.68
CA VAL A 401 6.17 29.60 0.47
C VAL A 401 5.02 30.29 -0.27
N ALA A 402 5.30 30.79 -1.47
CA ALA A 402 4.33 31.48 -2.32
C ALA A 402 3.63 30.49 -3.26
N ASP A 403 2.85 29.56 -2.69
CA ASP A 403 2.03 28.59 -3.42
C ASP A 403 0.60 28.68 -2.86
N GLU A 404 -0.39 28.98 -3.70
CA GLU A 404 -1.81 29.07 -3.28
C GLU A 404 -2.35 27.76 -2.70
N ARG A 405 -1.75 26.63 -3.08
CA ARG A 405 -2.07 25.28 -2.58
C ARG A 405 -1.61 25.06 -1.15
N TRP A 406 -0.71 25.91 -0.64
CA TRP A 406 -0.08 25.81 0.67
C TRP A 406 -0.69 26.81 1.64
N GLN A 407 -1.53 26.34 2.57
CA GLN A 407 -2.27 27.18 3.51
C GLN A 407 -2.03 26.71 4.95
N CYS A 408 -1.98 27.66 5.89
CA CYS A 408 -1.80 27.40 7.31
C CYS A 408 -3.04 27.82 8.10
N PHE A 409 -3.47 26.97 9.03
CA PHE A 409 -4.55 27.28 9.98
C PHE A 409 -4.06 27.04 11.41
N THR A 410 -4.26 28.02 12.28
CA THR A 410 -3.93 27.91 13.70
C THR A 410 -4.89 26.94 14.41
N ARG A 411 -4.47 26.47 15.59
CA ARG A 411 -5.31 25.61 16.44
C ARG A 411 -6.62 26.27 16.84
N GLU A 412 -6.58 27.61 17.06
CA GLU A 412 -7.76 28.42 17.36
C GLU A 412 -8.75 28.50 16.19
N GLU A 413 -8.26 28.73 14.98
CA GLU A 413 -9.10 28.74 13.77
C GLU A 413 -9.76 27.38 13.51
N ILE A 414 -9.01 26.28 13.74
CA ILE A 414 -9.53 24.92 13.66
C ILE A 414 -10.62 24.68 14.71
N ALA A 415 -10.41 25.13 15.94
CA ALA A 415 -11.39 25.01 17.02
C ALA A 415 -12.69 25.80 16.72
N GLN A 416 -12.59 27.01 16.16
CA GLN A 416 -13.73 27.81 15.74
C GLN A 416 -14.58 27.12 14.66
N LYS A 417 -13.99 26.21 13.89
CA LYS A 417 -14.67 25.40 12.87
C LYS A 417 -15.07 24.00 13.38
N GLY A 418 -15.30 23.84 14.69
CA GLY A 418 -15.72 22.57 15.28
C GLY A 418 -14.65 21.48 15.23
N ASN A 419 -13.38 21.86 15.34
CA ASN A 419 -12.23 20.95 15.21
C ASN A 419 -12.22 20.14 13.89
N SER A 420 -12.85 20.66 12.85
CA SER A 420 -12.79 20.10 11.51
C SER A 420 -11.45 20.41 10.87
N LEU A 421 -10.85 19.40 10.25
CA LEU A 421 -9.64 19.48 9.43
C LEU A 421 -9.96 19.48 7.93
N ASP A 422 -11.23 19.64 7.55
CA ASP A 422 -11.64 19.82 6.15
C ASP A 422 -11.44 21.26 5.69
N LEU A 423 -10.17 21.64 5.59
CA LEU A 423 -9.69 23.00 5.33
C LEU A 423 -8.65 22.98 4.21
N GLY A 424 -8.25 24.18 3.76
CA GLY A 424 -7.13 24.33 2.84
C GLY A 424 -7.41 23.83 1.41
N LEU A 425 -8.65 23.93 0.94
CA LEU A 425 -8.97 23.75 -0.47
C LEU A 425 -8.83 25.08 -1.21
N ILE A 426 -8.19 25.06 -2.38
CA ILE A 426 -8.15 26.21 -3.29
C ILE A 426 -9.48 26.35 -4.04
N LYS A 427 -9.70 27.47 -4.73
CA LYS A 427 -10.88 27.66 -5.59
C LYS A 427 -10.90 26.58 -6.68
N ASP A 428 -12.03 25.94 -6.86
CA ASP A 428 -12.23 24.96 -7.93
C ASP A 428 -12.66 25.70 -9.20
N ASP A 429 -11.78 25.71 -10.21
CA ASP A 429 -12.02 26.38 -11.49
C ASP A 429 -13.14 25.75 -12.32
N SER A 430 -13.55 24.52 -11.97
CA SER A 430 -14.68 23.84 -12.59
C SER A 430 -16.05 24.33 -12.06
N VAL A 431 -16.04 25.02 -10.91
CA VAL A 431 -17.24 25.61 -10.33
C VAL A 431 -17.45 27.00 -10.94
N LEU A 432 -18.36 27.09 -11.89
CA LEU A 432 -18.79 28.36 -12.45
C LEU A 432 -19.35 29.25 -11.34
N ASP A 433 -18.97 30.54 -11.29
CA ASP A 433 -19.60 31.49 -10.40
C ASP A 433 -21.09 31.55 -10.73
N TYR A 434 -21.94 31.74 -9.72
CA TYR A 434 -23.43 31.75 -9.89
C TYR A 434 -23.88 32.74 -10.94
N GLU A 435 -23.07 33.80 -11.16
CA GLU A 435 -23.36 34.86 -12.16
C GLU A 435 -22.99 34.40 -13.60
N ASP A 436 -22.16 33.37 -13.76
CA ASP A 436 -21.71 32.85 -15.06
C ASP A 436 -22.43 31.56 -15.47
N LEU A 437 -23.37 31.08 -14.64
CA LEU A 437 -24.15 29.88 -14.99
C LEU A 437 -25.11 30.19 -16.13
N PRO A 438 -25.05 29.41 -17.25
CA PRO A 438 -26.06 29.56 -18.29
C PRO A 438 -27.46 29.24 -17.75
N ASP A 439 -28.47 29.77 -18.40
CA ASP A 439 -29.87 29.50 -18.05
C ASP A 439 -30.09 27.97 -17.90
N PRO A 440 -30.76 27.52 -16.82
CA PRO A 440 -31.03 26.10 -16.63
C PRO A 440 -31.73 25.44 -17.83
N ALA A 441 -32.54 26.17 -18.58
CA ALA A 441 -33.18 25.66 -19.78
C ALA A 441 -32.19 25.49 -20.94
N GLU A 442 -31.22 26.40 -21.09
CA GLU A 442 -30.16 26.30 -22.10
C GLU A 442 -29.21 25.12 -21.76
N SER A 443 -28.82 24.99 -20.50
CA SER A 443 -28.00 23.86 -20.02
C SER A 443 -28.69 22.52 -20.24
N ALA A 444 -30.00 22.43 -20.01
CA ALA A 444 -30.76 21.23 -20.26
C ALA A 444 -30.87 20.90 -21.76
N ALA A 445 -31.03 21.94 -22.60
CA ALA A 445 -31.07 21.76 -24.06
C ALA A 445 -29.72 21.27 -24.60
N GLU A 446 -28.59 21.85 -24.17
CA GLU A 446 -27.26 21.43 -24.58
C GLU A 446 -26.94 19.99 -24.09
N ALA A 447 -27.35 19.64 -22.90
CA ALA A 447 -27.19 18.27 -22.38
C ALA A 447 -28.02 17.26 -23.19
N ALA A 448 -29.23 17.62 -23.59
CA ALA A 448 -30.10 16.79 -24.43
C ALA A 448 -29.50 16.59 -25.83
N GLU A 449 -28.91 17.62 -26.42
CA GLU A 449 -28.23 17.54 -27.72
C GLU A 449 -27.00 16.63 -27.67
N LYS A 450 -26.15 16.77 -26.66
CA LYS A 450 -24.98 15.89 -26.45
C LYS A 450 -25.38 14.43 -26.21
N LEU A 451 -26.46 14.17 -25.51
CA LEU A 451 -27.01 12.84 -25.30
C LEU A 451 -27.54 12.25 -26.62
N ALA A 452 -28.18 13.02 -27.47
CA ALA A 452 -28.64 12.58 -28.77
C ALA A 452 -27.44 12.18 -29.67
N GLU A 453 -26.40 13.02 -29.74
CA GLU A 453 -25.17 12.69 -30.47
C GLU A 453 -24.52 11.40 -29.97
N ALA A 454 -24.46 11.20 -28.64
CA ALA A 454 -23.91 9.99 -28.04
C ALA A 454 -24.73 8.74 -28.41
N VAL A 455 -26.06 8.86 -28.46
CA VAL A 455 -26.97 7.79 -28.89
C VAL A 455 -26.74 7.42 -30.36
N ASP A 456 -26.60 8.42 -31.22
CA ASP A 456 -26.36 8.19 -32.65
C ASP A 456 -25.00 7.50 -32.90
N LEU A 457 -23.96 7.92 -32.20
CA LEU A 457 -22.65 7.27 -32.22
C LEU A 457 -22.72 5.80 -31.78
N LEU A 458 -23.42 5.52 -30.68
CA LEU A 458 -23.62 4.17 -30.18
C LEU A 458 -24.44 3.30 -31.16
N GLN A 459 -25.44 3.86 -31.83
CA GLN A 459 -26.21 3.17 -32.86
C GLN A 459 -25.35 2.84 -34.09
N SER A 460 -24.49 3.79 -34.50
CA SER A 460 -23.53 3.56 -35.61
C SER A 460 -22.56 2.43 -35.30
N VAL A 461 -21.97 2.41 -34.13
CA VAL A 461 -21.09 1.33 -33.66
C VAL A 461 -21.83 -0.01 -33.60
N ALA A 462 -23.06 -0.03 -33.07
CA ALA A 462 -23.88 -1.24 -33.04
C ALA A 462 -24.22 -1.77 -34.44
N GLN A 463 -24.38 -0.88 -35.40
CA GLN A 463 -24.66 -1.23 -36.81
C GLN A 463 -23.41 -1.79 -37.51
N GLU A 464 -22.23 -1.20 -37.27
CA GLU A 464 -20.94 -1.73 -37.74
C GLU A 464 -20.64 -3.13 -37.16
N LEU A 465 -20.82 -3.32 -35.87
CA LEU A 465 -20.62 -4.61 -35.24
C LEU A 465 -21.53 -5.71 -35.77
N ARG A 466 -22.79 -5.36 -36.10
CA ARG A 466 -23.71 -6.29 -36.75
C ARG A 466 -23.32 -6.60 -38.20
N SER A 467 -22.65 -5.68 -38.91
CA SER A 467 -22.16 -5.89 -40.26
C SER A 467 -20.93 -6.82 -40.33
N LEU A 468 -20.11 -6.79 -39.27
CA LEU A 468 -18.93 -7.65 -39.11
C LEU A 468 -19.26 -9.09 -38.67
N GLN A 469 -20.49 -9.34 -38.19
CA GLN A 469 -20.97 -10.67 -37.83
C GLN A 469 -21.69 -11.41 -38.97
N ARG A 470 -21.80 -10.81 -40.15
CA ARG A 470 -22.27 -11.41 -41.38
C ARG A 470 -21.10 -11.70 -42.32
#